data_985d2933c9dcbabadcff4ce09ce63243
#
_entry.id   985d2933c9dcbabadcff4ce09ce63243
#
_cell.length_a   1.000
_cell.length_b   1.000
_cell.length_c   1.000
_cell.angle_alpha   90.00
_cell.angle_beta   90.00
_cell.angle_gamma   90.00
#
_symmetry.space_group_name_H-M   'P 1'
#
loop_
_entity.id
_entity.type
_entity.pdbx_description
1 polymer ?
#
loop_
_entity_poly.entity_id
_entity_poly.type
_entity_poly.pdbx_seq_one_letter_code
_entity_poly.pdbx_strand_id
1 'polypeptide(L)'
;MATSGEAFSYACLLGQKHQSMALPELRALCEARNGSAQPWPGQCQMAAASMPSDAAMAAVIERATLTKCALVLWASGSTVEDAAREWARVSAATVAAQAGATFRFEVYSPQRKLSNEDKRELMQRFPLAPLTVQLDAPQLVCWLLLLNGRVSIGRQVAVQLH
;
A
#
# COMPACT_ATOMS: atom_id res chain seq x y z
N MET A 1 25.78 8.78 -20.96
CA MET A 1 24.49 8.08 -20.84
C MET A 1 23.99 8.19 -19.42
N ALA A 2 22.90 8.87 -19.22
CA ALA A 2 22.24 8.82 -17.95
C ALA A 2 21.67 7.40 -17.77
N THR A 3 22.21 6.63 -16.82
CA THR A 3 21.53 5.45 -16.33
C THR A 3 20.21 5.93 -15.76
N SER A 4 19.11 5.60 -16.44
CA SER A 4 17.79 5.78 -15.88
C SER A 4 17.77 4.93 -14.60
N GLY A 5 17.86 5.56 -13.45
CA GLY A 5 17.69 4.89 -12.18
C GLY A 5 16.35 4.14 -12.21
N GLU A 6 16.34 2.89 -11.77
CA GLU A 6 15.11 2.13 -11.70
C GLU A 6 14.09 2.91 -10.89
N ALA A 7 12.97 3.25 -11.52
CA ALA A 7 11.86 3.87 -10.82
C ALA A 7 11.13 2.81 -10.01
N PHE A 8 10.82 3.11 -8.74
CA PHE A 8 10.04 2.24 -7.87
C PHE A 8 8.56 2.53 -8.04
N SER A 9 7.76 1.47 -8.03
CA SER A 9 6.30 1.55 -8.21
C SER A 9 5.58 1.49 -6.86
N TYR A 10 4.58 2.36 -6.69
CA TYR A 10 3.80 2.46 -5.46
C TYR A 10 2.31 2.46 -5.76
N ALA A 11 1.53 1.89 -4.86
CA ALA A 11 0.09 2.04 -4.83
C ALA A 11 -0.25 3.13 -3.83
N CYS A 12 -0.96 4.17 -4.28
CA CYS A 12 -1.38 5.27 -3.42
C CYS A 12 -2.87 5.17 -3.16
N LEU A 13 -3.26 5.24 -1.90
CA LEU A 13 -4.65 5.22 -1.47
C LEU A 13 -5.17 6.65 -1.40
N LEU A 14 -6.12 6.99 -2.27
CA LEU A 14 -6.69 8.34 -2.35
C LEU A 14 -7.79 8.52 -1.31
N GLY A 15 -7.86 9.72 -0.74
CA GLY A 15 -8.97 10.10 0.12
C GLY A 15 -10.28 10.15 -0.65
N GLN A 16 -11.39 9.79 0.01
CA GLN A 16 -12.70 9.79 -0.63
C GLN A 16 -13.31 11.18 -0.80
N LYS A 17 -12.87 12.14 0.01
CA LYS A 17 -13.28 13.53 -0.15
C LYS A 17 -12.53 14.15 -1.32
N HIS A 18 -13.26 14.83 -2.20
CA HIS A 18 -12.68 15.53 -3.36
C HIS A 18 -11.85 14.62 -4.28
N GLN A 19 -12.39 13.45 -4.64
CA GLN A 19 -11.71 12.46 -5.50
C GLN A 19 -11.20 13.08 -6.80
N SER A 20 -11.95 14.01 -7.40
CA SER A 20 -11.54 14.68 -8.63
C SER A 20 -10.27 15.53 -8.48
N MET A 21 -9.93 15.92 -7.25
CA MET A 21 -8.73 16.73 -6.95
C MET A 21 -7.54 15.89 -6.48
N ALA A 22 -7.79 14.68 -5.99
CA ALA A 22 -6.77 13.86 -5.37
C ALA A 22 -5.67 13.43 -6.35
N LEU A 23 -6.04 12.94 -7.53
CA LEU A 23 -5.06 12.53 -8.53
C LEU A 23 -4.26 13.70 -9.10
N PRO A 24 -4.88 14.84 -9.49
CA PRO A 24 -4.10 16.02 -9.90
C PRO A 24 -3.11 16.50 -8.85
N GLU A 25 -3.49 16.54 -7.57
CA GLU A 25 -2.58 16.90 -6.48
C GLU A 25 -1.39 15.92 -6.41
N LEU A 26 -1.68 14.64 -6.37
CA LEU A 26 -0.65 13.60 -6.29
C LEU A 26 0.30 13.67 -7.49
N ARG A 27 -0.26 13.83 -8.68
CA ARG A 27 0.52 13.94 -9.91
C ARG A 27 1.49 15.12 -9.86
N ALA A 28 1.01 16.30 -9.47
CA ALA A 28 1.83 17.49 -9.37
C ALA A 28 2.98 17.32 -8.36
N LEU A 29 2.69 16.73 -7.20
CA LEU A 29 3.70 16.47 -6.17
C LEU A 29 4.75 15.44 -6.61
N CYS A 30 4.34 14.39 -7.33
CA CYS A 30 5.25 13.40 -7.87
C CYS A 30 6.16 14.01 -8.94
N GLU A 31 5.57 14.74 -9.88
CA GLU A 31 6.33 15.38 -10.98
C GLU A 31 7.37 16.37 -10.47
N ALA A 32 7.06 17.10 -9.40
CA ALA A 32 8.01 18.02 -8.77
C ALA A 32 9.25 17.31 -8.18
N ARG A 33 9.20 15.98 -8.04
CA ARG A 33 10.27 15.14 -7.49
C ARG A 33 10.74 14.08 -8.48
N ASN A 34 10.60 14.35 -9.77
CA ASN A 34 11.05 13.49 -10.85
C ASN A 34 10.32 12.14 -10.92
N GLY A 35 9.08 12.11 -10.48
CA GLY A 35 8.20 10.95 -10.53
C GLY A 35 6.98 11.19 -11.39
N SER A 36 6.04 10.28 -11.31
CA SER A 36 4.76 10.34 -12.02
C SER A 36 3.66 9.65 -11.23
N ALA A 37 2.40 9.99 -11.53
CA ALA A 37 1.25 9.30 -10.98
C ALA A 37 0.18 9.15 -12.04
N GLN A 38 -0.52 8.01 -12.02
CA GLN A 38 -1.56 7.66 -12.97
C GLN A 38 -2.74 7.01 -12.25
N PRO A 39 -3.95 7.03 -12.84
CA PRO A 39 -5.08 6.29 -12.27
C PRO A 39 -4.75 4.80 -12.20
N TRP A 40 -5.21 4.14 -11.13
CA TRP A 40 -5.15 2.69 -11.07
C TRP A 40 -6.28 2.11 -11.91
N PRO A 41 -6.00 1.17 -12.84
CA PRO A 41 -7.05 0.62 -13.69
C PRO A 41 -8.19 0.00 -12.87
N GLY A 42 -9.42 0.44 -13.14
CA GLY A 42 -10.61 -0.09 -12.49
C GLY A 42 -10.85 0.32 -11.03
N GLN A 43 -9.98 1.16 -10.45
CA GLN A 43 -10.08 1.56 -9.03
C GLN A 43 -9.98 3.07 -8.89
N CYS A 44 -11.10 3.74 -8.58
CA CYS A 44 -11.12 5.20 -8.43
C CYS A 44 -10.49 5.67 -7.09
N GLN A 45 -10.31 4.77 -6.13
CA GLN A 45 -9.73 5.08 -4.82
C GLN A 45 -8.21 4.90 -4.78
N MET A 46 -7.62 4.49 -5.89
CA MET A 46 -6.18 4.23 -5.95
C MET A 46 -5.52 4.95 -7.12
N ALA A 47 -4.25 5.21 -6.97
CA ALA A 47 -3.39 5.68 -8.05
C ALA A 47 -2.09 4.86 -8.05
N ALA A 48 -1.49 4.72 -9.22
CA ALA A 48 -0.15 4.15 -9.36
C ALA A 48 0.85 5.31 -9.42
N ALA A 49 1.87 5.28 -8.60
CA ALA A 49 2.95 6.27 -8.61
C ALA A 49 4.27 5.59 -8.94
N SER A 50 5.12 6.29 -9.66
CA SER A 50 6.50 5.88 -9.96
C SER A 50 7.43 6.97 -9.44
N MET A 51 8.36 6.61 -8.53
CA MET A 51 9.23 7.55 -7.85
C MET A 51 10.67 7.02 -7.83
N PRO A 52 11.67 7.92 -7.74
CA PRO A 52 13.06 7.50 -7.70
C PRO A 52 13.48 6.76 -6.43
N SER A 53 12.76 6.95 -5.30
CA SER A 53 13.09 6.30 -4.03
C SER A 53 11.92 6.32 -3.07
N ASP A 54 11.99 5.47 -2.03
CA ASP A 54 11.02 5.49 -0.92
C ASP A 54 11.02 6.84 -0.21
N ALA A 55 12.19 7.46 -0.02
CA ALA A 55 12.32 8.77 0.60
C ALA A 55 11.59 9.85 -0.21
N ALA A 56 11.68 9.81 -1.54
CA ALA A 56 10.96 10.74 -2.41
C ALA A 56 9.46 10.53 -2.32
N MET A 57 9.00 9.28 -2.30
CA MET A 57 7.58 8.97 -2.13
C MET A 57 7.06 9.44 -0.77
N ALA A 58 7.82 9.21 0.30
CA ALA A 58 7.46 9.68 1.64
C ALA A 58 7.32 11.21 1.69
N ALA A 59 8.22 11.94 1.03
CA ALA A 59 8.15 13.39 0.97
C ALA A 59 6.90 13.89 0.22
N VAL A 60 6.47 13.17 -0.82
CA VAL A 60 5.21 13.46 -1.52
C VAL A 60 4.02 13.29 -0.58
N ILE A 61 3.94 12.17 0.12
CA ILE A 61 2.82 11.88 1.04
C ILE A 61 2.77 12.88 2.20
N GLU A 62 3.92 13.29 2.72
CA GLU A 62 3.98 14.30 3.78
C GLU A 62 3.31 15.62 3.36
N ARG A 63 3.41 15.98 2.09
CA ARG A 63 2.83 17.23 1.56
C ARG A 63 1.43 17.04 1.00
N ALA A 64 1.02 15.83 0.67
CA ALA A 64 -0.30 15.56 0.12
C ALA A 64 -1.39 15.79 1.16
N THR A 65 -2.51 16.34 0.73
CA THR A 65 -3.68 16.53 1.59
C THR A 65 -4.79 15.54 1.26
N LEU A 66 -4.82 15.02 0.05
CA LEU A 66 -5.89 14.17 -0.46
C LEU A 66 -5.46 12.71 -0.70
N THR A 67 -4.21 12.38 -0.45
CA THR A 67 -3.68 11.01 -0.53
C THR A 67 -3.38 10.51 0.88
N LYS A 68 -3.95 9.37 1.25
CA LYS A 68 -3.82 8.83 2.61
C LYS A 68 -2.47 8.18 2.89
N CYS A 69 -2.01 7.35 1.96
CA CYS A 69 -0.77 6.61 2.14
C CYS A 69 -0.23 6.12 0.81
N ALA A 70 1.03 5.72 0.82
CA ALA A 70 1.68 5.03 -0.27
C ALA A 70 2.16 3.66 0.20
N LEU A 71 1.95 2.66 -0.63
CA LEU A 71 2.22 1.25 -0.32
C LEU A 71 3.07 0.63 -1.42
N VAL A 72 3.92 -0.31 -1.03
CA VAL A 72 4.50 -1.29 -1.94
C VAL A 72 3.65 -2.55 -1.86
N LEU A 73 3.02 -2.93 -2.95
CA LEU A 73 2.17 -4.13 -2.99
C LEU A 73 3.05 -5.38 -3.14
N TRP A 74 2.76 -6.40 -2.33
CA TRP A 74 3.46 -7.67 -2.33
C TRP A 74 2.72 -8.75 -3.10
N ALA A 75 1.39 -8.77 -2.97
CA ALA A 75 0.54 -9.74 -3.65
C ALA A 75 -0.86 -9.16 -3.86
N SER A 76 -1.50 -9.60 -4.93
CA SER A 76 -2.85 -9.15 -5.29
C SER A 76 -3.60 -10.26 -5.98
N GLY A 77 -4.93 -10.17 -5.94
CA GLY A 77 -5.84 -11.05 -6.67
C GLY A 77 -7.21 -10.40 -6.81
N SER A 78 -8.08 -11.02 -7.58
CA SER A 78 -9.46 -10.54 -7.73
C SER A 78 -10.35 -10.92 -6.55
N THR A 79 -9.96 -11.94 -5.78
CA THR A 79 -10.64 -12.41 -4.58
C THR A 79 -9.64 -12.58 -3.44
N VAL A 80 -10.14 -12.78 -2.21
CA VAL A 80 -9.30 -13.09 -1.05
C VAL A 80 -8.50 -14.38 -1.30
N GLU A 81 -9.13 -15.41 -1.87
CA GLU A 81 -8.48 -16.69 -2.18
C GLU A 81 -7.34 -16.52 -3.16
N ASP A 82 -7.55 -15.76 -4.23
CA ASP A 82 -6.52 -15.51 -5.25
C ASP A 82 -5.35 -14.73 -4.67
N ALA A 83 -5.61 -13.68 -3.90
CA ALA A 83 -4.58 -12.89 -3.24
C ALA A 83 -3.80 -13.73 -2.21
N ALA A 84 -4.48 -14.56 -1.43
CA ALA A 84 -3.84 -15.45 -0.45
C ALA A 84 -2.97 -16.51 -1.12
N ARG A 85 -3.39 -17.03 -2.27
CA ARG A 85 -2.60 -17.97 -3.06
C ARG A 85 -1.33 -17.31 -3.59
N GLU A 86 -1.45 -16.11 -4.12
CA GLU A 86 -0.28 -15.34 -4.58
C GLU A 86 0.65 -15.00 -3.40
N TRP A 87 0.09 -14.63 -2.26
CA TRP A 87 0.88 -14.37 -1.04
C TRP A 87 1.65 -15.63 -0.60
N ALA A 88 1.00 -16.79 -0.62
CA ALA A 88 1.66 -18.06 -0.27
C ALA A 88 2.87 -18.32 -1.18
N ARG A 89 2.80 -17.93 -2.45
CA ARG A 89 3.89 -18.10 -3.41
C ARG A 89 5.08 -17.17 -3.11
N VAL A 90 4.84 -15.93 -2.69
CA VAL A 90 5.89 -14.90 -2.54
C VAL A 90 6.29 -14.65 -1.08
N SER A 91 5.52 -15.14 -0.11
CA SER A 91 5.65 -14.75 1.30
C SER A 91 7.01 -15.06 1.91
N ALA A 92 7.59 -16.22 1.62
CA ALA A 92 8.86 -16.63 2.21
C ALA A 92 9.98 -15.63 1.90
N ALA A 93 10.14 -15.26 0.63
CA ALA A 93 11.16 -14.30 0.21
C ALA A 93 10.83 -12.87 0.71
N THR A 94 9.55 -12.49 0.67
CA THR A 94 9.09 -11.17 1.10
C THR A 94 9.32 -10.95 2.59
N VAL A 95 8.94 -11.93 3.42
CA VAL A 95 9.12 -11.88 4.87
C VAL A 95 10.61 -11.92 5.24
N ALA A 96 11.40 -12.73 4.55
CA ALA A 96 12.85 -12.79 4.76
C ALA A 96 13.52 -11.43 4.50
N ALA A 97 13.07 -10.69 3.51
CA ALA A 97 13.59 -9.35 3.21
C ALA A 97 13.29 -8.32 4.32
N GLN A 98 12.31 -8.58 5.17
CA GLN A 98 11.95 -7.70 6.30
C GLN A 98 12.71 -8.04 7.60
N ALA A 99 13.55 -9.02 7.59
CA ALA A 99 14.54 -9.47 8.59
C ALA A 99 14.28 -9.05 10.05
N GLY A 100 13.34 -9.74 10.72
CA GLY A 100 13.09 -9.54 12.16
C GLY A 100 12.30 -8.29 12.51
N ALA A 101 11.72 -7.59 11.54
CA ALA A 101 10.89 -6.42 11.80
C ALA A 101 9.65 -6.79 12.60
N THR A 102 9.22 -5.87 13.47
CA THR A 102 7.89 -5.94 14.09
C THR A 102 6.86 -5.36 13.15
N PHE A 103 5.61 -5.84 13.24
CA PHE A 103 4.56 -5.39 12.33
C PHE A 103 3.21 -5.19 13.00
N ARG A 104 2.39 -4.39 12.34
CA ARG A 104 0.96 -4.24 12.62
C ARG A 104 0.20 -4.36 11.31
N PHE A 105 -0.98 -4.97 11.35
CA PHE A 105 -1.91 -4.99 10.21
C PHE A 105 -2.89 -3.84 10.29
N GLU A 106 -3.12 -3.22 9.13
CA GLU A 106 -4.26 -2.35 8.87
C GLU A 106 -5.12 -2.98 7.77
N VAL A 107 -6.44 -2.95 7.94
CA VAL A 107 -7.38 -3.45 6.94
C VAL A 107 -8.21 -2.28 6.43
N TYR A 108 -8.20 -2.07 5.12
CA TYR A 108 -8.98 -1.04 4.46
C TYR A 108 -10.09 -1.68 3.64
N SER A 109 -11.33 -1.43 4.05
CA SER A 109 -12.53 -1.96 3.40
C SER A 109 -13.58 -0.86 3.30
N PRO A 110 -13.50 0.02 2.26
CA PRO A 110 -14.38 1.18 2.16
C PRO A 110 -15.83 0.85 1.85
N GLN A 111 -16.11 -0.33 1.29
CA GLN A 111 -17.43 -0.71 0.83
C GLN A 111 -18.19 -1.59 1.83
N ARG A 112 -17.50 -2.18 2.79
CA ARG A 112 -18.10 -3.07 3.77
C ARG A 112 -17.42 -2.88 5.13
N LYS A 113 -18.23 -2.64 6.15
CA LYS A 113 -17.72 -2.58 7.52
C LYS A 113 -17.41 -3.99 8.02
N LEU A 114 -16.19 -4.20 8.44
CA LEU A 114 -15.73 -5.50 8.98
C LEU A 114 -15.72 -5.47 10.51
N SER A 115 -16.18 -6.55 11.14
CA SER A 115 -16.02 -6.77 12.57
C SER A 115 -14.55 -7.10 12.88
N ASN A 116 -14.18 -7.02 14.17
CA ASN A 116 -12.83 -7.42 14.61
C ASN A 116 -12.56 -8.89 14.31
N GLU A 117 -13.60 -9.74 14.40
CA GLU A 117 -13.50 -11.16 14.06
C GLU A 117 -13.23 -11.36 12.56
N ASP A 118 -13.98 -10.67 11.69
CA ASP A 118 -13.76 -10.70 10.24
C ASP A 118 -12.33 -10.28 9.88
N LYS A 119 -11.84 -9.21 10.49
CA LYS A 119 -10.46 -8.74 10.27
C LYS A 119 -9.43 -9.77 10.70
N ARG A 120 -9.66 -10.43 11.85
CA ARG A 120 -8.76 -11.47 12.36
C ARG A 120 -8.71 -12.67 11.43
N GLU A 121 -9.85 -13.13 10.94
CA GLU A 121 -9.92 -14.23 9.97
C GLU A 121 -9.19 -13.89 8.68
N LEU A 122 -9.37 -12.67 8.18
CA LEU A 122 -8.64 -12.20 6.98
C LEU A 122 -7.13 -12.19 7.21
N MET A 123 -6.67 -11.64 8.34
CA MET A 123 -5.24 -11.57 8.65
C MET A 123 -4.60 -12.95 8.73
N GLN A 124 -5.34 -13.96 9.19
CA GLN A 124 -4.85 -15.34 9.26
C GLN A 124 -4.60 -15.95 7.87
N ARG A 125 -5.23 -15.44 6.83
CA ARG A 125 -5.03 -15.90 5.45
C ARG A 125 -3.78 -15.31 4.81
N PHE A 126 -3.16 -14.32 5.46
CA PHE A 126 -1.94 -13.65 5.00
C PHE A 126 -0.88 -13.69 6.10
N PRO A 127 -0.36 -14.88 6.45
CA PRO A 127 0.57 -15.02 7.56
C PRO A 127 1.89 -14.30 7.29
N LEU A 128 2.40 -13.63 8.31
CA LEU A 128 3.67 -12.91 8.30
C LEU A 128 4.73 -13.55 9.21
N ALA A 129 4.49 -14.77 9.69
CA ALA A 129 5.49 -15.48 10.48
C ALA A 129 6.80 -15.63 9.68
N PRO A 130 7.99 -15.46 10.29
CA PRO A 130 8.25 -15.33 11.73
C PRO A 130 8.26 -13.89 12.27
N LEU A 131 7.72 -12.90 11.57
CA LEU A 131 7.67 -11.53 12.08
C LEU A 131 6.76 -11.45 13.31
N THR A 132 7.11 -10.57 14.26
CA THR A 132 6.40 -10.42 15.53
C THR A 132 5.42 -9.25 15.47
N VAL A 133 4.20 -9.47 15.95
CA VAL A 133 3.18 -8.41 16.06
C VAL A 133 3.57 -7.40 17.12
N GLN A 134 3.48 -6.11 16.80
CA GLN A 134 3.65 -5.01 17.73
C GLN A 134 2.68 -3.89 17.36
N LEU A 135 1.71 -3.62 18.22
CA LEU A 135 0.65 -2.64 17.93
C LEU A 135 1.14 -1.20 18.06
N ASP A 136 2.03 -0.94 19.03
CA ASP A 136 2.62 0.38 19.25
C ASP A 136 3.97 0.49 18.55
N ALA A 137 4.13 1.55 17.78
CA ALA A 137 5.37 1.87 17.06
C ALA A 137 6.01 0.66 16.35
N PRO A 138 5.26 -0.07 15.50
CA PRO A 138 5.83 -1.17 14.73
C PRO A 138 6.84 -0.63 13.71
N GLN A 139 7.83 -1.45 13.37
CA GLN A 139 8.77 -1.11 12.30
C GLN A 139 8.14 -1.21 10.91
N LEU A 140 7.08 -1.99 10.79
CA LEU A 140 6.41 -2.28 9.53
C LEU A 140 4.90 -2.21 9.72
N VAL A 141 4.21 -1.47 8.88
CA VAL A 141 2.74 -1.48 8.83
C VAL A 141 2.33 -2.18 7.54
N CYS A 142 1.63 -3.29 7.69
CA CYS A 142 1.11 -4.08 6.57
C CYS A 142 -0.35 -3.74 6.33
N TRP A 143 -0.71 -3.53 5.08
CA TRP A 143 -2.07 -3.19 4.69
C TRP A 143 -2.72 -4.32 3.91
N LEU A 144 -3.94 -4.65 4.27
CA LEU A 144 -4.85 -5.44 3.46
C LEU A 144 -5.87 -4.48 2.84
N LEU A 145 -5.90 -4.43 1.52
CA LEU A 145 -6.84 -3.59 0.77
C LEU A 145 -7.94 -4.47 0.19
N LEU A 146 -9.17 -4.26 0.64
CA LEU A 146 -10.35 -4.94 0.13
C LEU A 146 -11.14 -3.97 -0.74
N LEU A 147 -10.77 -3.89 -1.99
CA LEU A 147 -11.42 -3.02 -2.97
C LEU A 147 -12.37 -3.86 -3.84
N ASN A 148 -13.27 -3.18 -4.55
CA ASN A 148 -14.19 -3.87 -5.44
C ASN A 148 -13.41 -4.56 -6.56
N GLY A 149 -13.49 -5.90 -6.61
CA GLY A 149 -12.80 -6.69 -7.62
C GLY A 149 -11.30 -6.80 -7.45
N ARG A 150 -10.74 -6.37 -6.32
CA ARG A 150 -9.29 -6.47 -6.07
C ARG A 150 -8.98 -6.55 -4.59
N VAL A 151 -8.19 -7.54 -4.23
CA VAL A 151 -7.64 -7.71 -2.87
C VAL A 151 -6.13 -7.66 -2.97
N SER A 152 -5.49 -6.87 -2.10
CA SER A 152 -4.03 -6.69 -2.12
C SER A 152 -3.47 -6.68 -0.70
N ILE A 153 -2.23 -7.17 -0.56
CA ILE A 153 -1.43 -7.02 0.65
C ILE A 153 -0.14 -6.29 0.30
N GLY A 154 0.28 -5.37 1.16
CA GLY A 154 1.51 -4.63 0.96
C GLY A 154 2.02 -3.97 2.23
N ARG A 155 3.17 -3.32 2.11
CA ARG A 155 3.76 -2.55 3.21
C ARG A 155 3.57 -1.05 2.99
N GLN A 156 3.40 -0.33 4.07
CA GLN A 156 3.34 1.12 4.06
C GLN A 156 4.73 1.71 3.86
N VAL A 157 4.85 2.64 2.92
CA VAL A 157 6.04 3.48 2.75
C VAL A 157 5.87 4.77 3.53
N ALA A 158 4.69 5.36 3.45
CA ALA A 158 4.37 6.61 4.12
C ALA A 158 2.86 6.72 4.33
N VAL A 159 2.47 7.45 5.37
CA VAL A 159 1.08 7.75 5.71
C VAL A 159 0.95 9.22 6.06
N GLN A 160 -0.19 9.80 5.70
CA GLN A 160 -0.53 11.16 6.10
C GLN A 160 -0.90 11.20 7.58
N LEU A 161 -0.28 12.11 8.33
CA LEU A 161 -0.41 12.22 9.78
C LEU A 161 -1.43 13.29 10.23
N HIS A 162 -2.51 13.45 9.52
CA HIS A 162 -3.56 14.42 9.89
C HIS A 162 -4.79 13.75 10.46
#